data_b446fb32556b0695fe9ec31bc8e124b5
#
_entry.id   b446fb32556b0695fe9ec31bc8e124b5
#
_cell.length_a   1.000
_cell.length_b   1.000
_cell.length_c   1.000
_cell.angle_alpha   90.00
_cell.angle_beta   90.00
_cell.angle_gamma   90.00
#
_symmetry.space_group_name_H-M   'P 1'
#
loop_
_entity.id
_entity.type
_entity.pdbx_description
1 polymer ?
#
loop_
_entity_poly.entity_id
_entity_poly.type
_entity_poly.pdbx_seq_one_letter_code
_entity_poly.pdbx_strand_id
1 'polypeptide(L)'
;MKTTLSIKQIIEEWILSLDCLPSTKEDYRRKIQIWFQWLSRRGVETRSPSRQNILEYKEFLQQQMKSAYTYYSYLTVVRLFYRYCNEQGYYEDIGKGLRTSLRQRTHRKYPLTMLQAQRLIESIRPNTIVGKRDVLMVSMMLMLGLRTCEIHRINIGDVGMVENTPVLRVQRKGHLDKGAVLALPAKIVELFEEYIAERDFKEDDPLFV
;
A
#
# COMPACT_ATOMS: atom_id res chain seq x y z
N MET A 1 11.25 31.42 -17.05
CA MET A 1 11.16 30.55 -15.86
C MET A 1 10.25 31.22 -14.84
N LYS A 2 9.13 30.59 -14.48
CA LYS A 2 8.25 31.04 -13.39
C LYS A 2 8.90 30.67 -12.05
N THR A 3 9.69 31.54 -11.46
CA THR A 3 10.54 31.16 -10.30
C THR A 3 10.21 31.91 -9.03
N THR A 4 8.93 31.99 -8.67
CA THR A 4 8.51 32.60 -7.40
C THR A 4 8.19 31.56 -6.32
N LEU A 5 7.92 30.31 -6.69
CA LEU A 5 7.49 29.29 -5.74
C LEU A 5 8.67 28.59 -5.04
N SER A 6 8.50 28.26 -3.77
CA SER A 6 9.43 27.41 -3.04
C SER A 6 9.31 25.95 -3.51
N ILE A 7 10.37 25.15 -3.32
CA ILE A 7 10.33 23.71 -3.62
C ILE A 7 9.15 23.02 -2.90
N LYS A 8 8.86 23.39 -1.67
CA LYS A 8 7.73 22.84 -0.92
C LYS A 8 6.39 23.12 -1.60
N GLN A 9 6.18 24.33 -2.12
CA GLN A 9 4.96 24.69 -2.85
C GLN A 9 4.85 23.90 -4.15
N ILE A 10 5.95 23.75 -4.90
CA ILE A 10 5.95 22.96 -6.15
C ILE A 10 5.63 21.48 -5.86
N ILE A 11 6.16 20.91 -4.78
CA ILE A 11 5.83 19.54 -4.36
C ILE A 11 4.33 19.43 -4.06
N GLU A 12 3.74 20.35 -3.31
CA GLU A 12 2.32 20.27 -2.97
C GLU A 12 1.43 20.44 -4.20
N GLU A 13 1.75 21.36 -5.12
CA GLU A 13 1.05 21.48 -6.40
C GLU A 13 1.12 20.20 -7.23
N TRP A 14 2.30 19.59 -7.32
CA TRP A 14 2.46 18.31 -7.98
C TRP A 14 1.62 17.22 -7.34
N ILE A 15 1.65 17.09 -6.02
CA ILE A 15 0.87 16.07 -5.27
C ILE A 15 -0.64 16.29 -5.48
N LEU A 16 -1.10 17.54 -5.51
CA LEU A 16 -2.51 17.86 -5.80
C LEU A 16 -2.91 17.49 -7.22
N SER A 17 -2.02 17.67 -8.20
CA SER A 17 -2.28 17.35 -9.62
C SER A 17 -2.36 15.85 -9.92
N LEU A 18 -1.92 14.98 -9.00
CA LEU A 18 -1.93 13.54 -9.21
C LEU A 18 -3.35 12.97 -9.11
N ASP A 19 -3.78 12.24 -10.13
CA ASP A 19 -5.00 11.42 -10.08
C ASP A 19 -4.67 10.03 -9.50
N CYS A 20 -4.58 9.95 -8.18
CA CYS A 20 -4.33 8.71 -7.47
C CYS A 20 -4.83 8.77 -6.02
N LEU A 21 -4.88 7.59 -5.37
CA LEU A 21 -5.36 7.47 -3.99
C LEU A 21 -4.55 8.32 -3.00
N PRO A 22 -5.18 8.82 -1.91
CA PRO A 22 -4.49 9.60 -0.87
C PRO A 22 -3.24 8.91 -0.31
N SER A 23 -3.29 7.60 -0.10
CA SER A 23 -2.14 6.80 0.36
C SER A 23 -0.97 6.79 -0.62
N THR A 24 -1.25 6.82 -1.93
CA THR A 24 -0.23 6.93 -2.98
C THR A 24 0.37 8.33 -3.01
N LYS A 25 -0.46 9.38 -2.87
CA LYS A 25 0.00 10.76 -2.76
C LYS A 25 0.95 10.94 -1.59
N GLU A 26 0.62 10.37 -0.43
CA GLU A 26 1.46 10.44 0.76
C GLU A 26 2.79 9.69 0.59
N ASP A 27 2.77 8.50 -0.02
CA ASP A 27 4.00 7.77 -0.35
C ASP A 27 4.90 8.55 -1.32
N TYR A 28 4.32 9.23 -2.31
CA TYR A 28 5.06 10.07 -3.25
C TYR A 28 5.63 11.31 -2.57
N ARG A 29 4.85 11.97 -1.71
CA ARG A 29 5.32 13.11 -0.89
C ARG A 29 6.53 12.70 -0.06
N ARG A 30 6.46 11.60 0.67
CA ARG A 30 7.55 11.08 1.49
C ARG A 30 8.80 10.79 0.66
N LYS A 31 8.66 10.13 -0.49
CA LYS A 31 9.81 9.76 -1.35
C LYS A 31 10.49 10.95 -1.99
N ILE A 32 9.73 11.94 -2.44
CA ILE A 32 10.32 13.16 -3.01
C ILE A 32 11.01 14.01 -1.96
N GLN A 33 10.49 14.05 -0.72
CA GLN A 33 11.17 14.72 0.39
C GLN A 33 12.52 14.07 0.70
N ILE A 34 12.62 12.73 0.66
CA ILE A 34 13.88 12.00 0.86
C ILE A 34 14.92 12.36 -0.24
N TRP A 35 14.49 12.52 -1.49
CA TRP A 35 15.35 13.02 -2.56
C TRP A 35 15.93 14.39 -2.25
N PHE A 36 15.09 15.36 -1.86
CA PHE A 36 15.56 16.69 -1.53
C PHE A 36 16.43 16.74 -0.28
N GLN A 37 16.14 15.93 0.73
CA GLN A 37 17.03 15.78 1.90
C GLN A 37 18.40 15.22 1.51
N TRP A 38 18.44 14.25 0.58
CA TRP A 38 19.70 13.69 0.09
C TRP A 38 20.52 14.73 -0.67
N LEU A 39 19.90 15.54 -1.54
CA LEU A 39 20.56 16.65 -2.24
C LEU A 39 21.17 17.65 -1.22
N SER A 40 20.36 18.07 -0.25
CA SER A 40 20.78 19.00 0.79
C SER A 40 22.00 18.51 1.58
N ARG A 41 22.03 17.21 1.96
CA ARG A 41 23.16 16.58 2.66
C ARG A 41 24.44 16.55 1.82
N ARG A 42 24.32 16.59 0.50
CA ARG A 42 25.43 16.65 -0.44
C ARG A 42 25.84 18.06 -0.82
N GLY A 43 25.22 19.09 -0.26
CA GLY A 43 25.47 20.49 -0.61
C GLY A 43 25.01 20.87 -2.01
N VAL A 44 24.15 20.03 -2.66
CA VAL A 44 23.60 20.34 -3.98
C VAL A 44 22.43 21.29 -3.84
N GLU A 45 22.45 22.36 -4.63
CA GLU A 45 21.35 23.32 -4.66
C GLU A 45 20.07 22.63 -5.15
N THR A 46 19.00 22.71 -4.34
CA THR A 46 17.73 22.01 -4.60
C THR A 46 16.99 22.52 -5.85
N ARG A 47 17.34 23.70 -6.34
CA ARG A 47 16.72 24.32 -7.54
C ARG A 47 17.44 23.99 -8.85
N SER A 48 18.67 23.47 -8.78
CA SER A 48 19.47 23.17 -9.97
C SER A 48 20.17 21.80 -9.92
N PRO A 49 19.51 20.73 -9.49
CA PRO A 49 20.11 19.41 -9.56
C PRO A 49 20.29 18.99 -11.02
N SER A 50 21.35 18.25 -11.28
CA SER A 50 21.67 17.72 -12.60
C SER A 50 21.20 16.27 -12.76
N ARG A 51 21.21 15.78 -14.02
CA ARG A 51 21.01 14.34 -14.29
C ARG A 51 22.05 13.48 -13.54
N GLN A 52 23.28 13.97 -13.38
CA GLN A 52 24.31 13.25 -12.65
C GLN A 52 23.91 13.00 -11.19
N ASN A 53 23.27 13.96 -10.55
CA ASN A 53 22.78 13.78 -9.18
C ASN A 53 21.71 12.66 -9.06
N ILE A 54 20.85 12.46 -10.08
CA ILE A 54 19.92 11.32 -10.08
C ILE A 54 20.66 9.99 -10.20
N LEU A 55 21.74 9.91 -11.00
CA LEU A 55 22.53 8.70 -11.12
C LEU A 55 23.27 8.38 -9.82
N GLU A 56 23.85 9.35 -9.16
CA GLU A 56 24.48 9.21 -7.83
C GLU A 56 23.45 8.81 -6.76
N TYR A 57 22.25 9.38 -6.81
CA TYR A 57 21.16 8.98 -5.91
C TYR A 57 20.72 7.53 -6.15
N LYS A 58 20.69 7.09 -7.41
CA LYS A 58 20.42 5.70 -7.74
C LYS A 58 21.46 4.76 -7.13
N GLU A 59 22.75 5.08 -7.23
CA GLU A 59 23.83 4.30 -6.62
C GLU A 59 23.71 4.26 -5.10
N PHE A 60 23.44 5.42 -4.48
CA PHE A 60 23.17 5.52 -3.05
C PHE A 60 22.00 4.61 -2.64
N LEU A 61 20.87 4.67 -3.34
CA LEU A 61 19.72 3.82 -3.07
C LEU A 61 20.01 2.33 -3.23
N GLN A 62 20.82 1.95 -4.22
CA GLN A 62 21.25 0.57 -4.45
C GLN A 62 22.11 0.03 -3.30
N GLN A 63 22.95 0.85 -2.71
CA GLN A 63 23.76 0.50 -1.53
C GLN A 63 22.91 0.38 -0.26
N GLN A 64 21.92 1.25 -0.08
CA GLN A 64 21.08 1.31 1.13
C GLN A 64 19.92 0.30 1.12
N MET A 65 19.43 -0.09 -0.05
CA MET A 65 18.19 -0.86 -0.18
C MET A 65 18.43 -2.28 -0.70
N LYS A 66 17.94 -3.26 0.07
CA LYS A 66 18.04 -4.69 -0.30
C LYS A 66 17.19 -5.08 -1.51
N SER A 67 16.15 -4.31 -1.85
CA SER A 67 15.23 -4.64 -2.94
C SER A 67 15.31 -3.65 -4.08
N ALA A 68 15.57 -4.19 -5.28
CA ALA A 68 15.56 -3.40 -6.50
C ALA A 68 14.18 -2.74 -6.77
N TYR A 69 13.08 -3.42 -6.44
CA TYR A 69 11.74 -2.82 -6.54
C TYR A 69 11.60 -1.58 -5.65
N THR A 70 12.20 -1.61 -4.47
CA THR A 70 12.15 -0.49 -3.54
C THR A 70 12.88 0.72 -4.11
N TYR A 71 14.16 0.60 -4.49
CA TYR A 71 14.89 1.77 -4.98
C TYR A 71 14.34 2.30 -6.32
N TYR A 72 13.85 1.42 -7.21
CA TYR A 72 13.17 1.89 -8.42
C TYR A 72 11.89 2.66 -8.15
N SER A 73 11.16 2.36 -7.07
CA SER A 73 9.98 3.14 -6.68
C SER A 73 10.34 4.57 -6.28
N TYR A 74 11.46 4.79 -5.61
CA TYR A 74 11.98 6.13 -5.31
C TYR A 74 12.38 6.88 -6.58
N LEU A 75 13.10 6.22 -7.49
CA LEU A 75 13.49 6.83 -8.77
C LEU A 75 12.29 7.15 -9.65
N THR A 76 11.23 6.34 -9.59
CA THR A 76 9.97 6.63 -10.29
C THR A 76 9.37 7.95 -9.83
N VAL A 77 9.34 8.18 -8.53
CA VAL A 77 8.81 9.42 -7.95
C VAL A 77 9.63 10.63 -8.38
N VAL A 78 10.96 10.54 -8.31
CA VAL A 78 11.86 11.64 -8.78
C VAL A 78 11.62 11.93 -10.27
N ARG A 79 11.55 10.90 -11.12
CA ARG A 79 11.27 11.05 -12.55
C ARG A 79 9.91 11.72 -12.81
N LEU A 80 8.87 11.30 -12.12
CA LEU A 80 7.52 11.86 -12.29
C LEU A 80 7.47 13.33 -11.86
N PHE A 81 8.14 13.67 -10.78
CA PHE A 81 8.24 15.05 -10.30
C PHE A 81 8.93 15.97 -11.32
N TYR A 82 10.12 15.59 -11.85
CA TYR A 82 10.83 16.43 -12.83
C TYR A 82 10.12 16.49 -14.18
N ARG A 83 9.40 15.44 -14.57
CA ARG A 83 8.51 15.52 -15.73
C ARG A 83 7.41 16.57 -15.53
N TYR A 84 6.72 16.55 -14.39
CA TYR A 84 5.74 17.57 -14.04
C TYR A 84 6.36 18.98 -14.01
N CYS A 85 7.51 19.13 -13.37
CA CYS A 85 8.21 20.42 -13.34
C CYS A 85 8.51 20.96 -14.73
N ASN A 86 8.91 20.10 -15.66
CA ASN A 86 9.17 20.50 -17.04
C ASN A 86 7.89 20.88 -17.78
N GLU A 87 6.80 20.14 -17.59
CA GLU A 87 5.49 20.45 -18.17
C GLU A 87 4.95 21.79 -17.66
N GLN A 88 5.21 22.15 -16.41
CA GLN A 88 4.83 23.44 -15.81
C GLN A 88 5.83 24.59 -16.06
N GLY A 89 7.00 24.30 -16.66
CA GLY A 89 8.05 25.27 -16.92
C GLY A 89 8.85 25.68 -15.68
N TYR A 90 8.86 24.87 -14.61
CA TYR A 90 9.63 25.11 -13.39
C TYR A 90 11.10 24.70 -13.54
N TYR A 91 11.35 23.49 -14.00
CA TYR A 91 12.68 22.87 -14.14
C TYR A 91 12.73 21.98 -15.38
N GLU A 92 13.95 21.71 -15.88
CA GLU A 92 14.17 20.73 -16.93
C GLU A 92 13.88 19.28 -16.44
N ASP A 93 13.42 18.40 -17.34
CA ASP A 93 13.23 16.98 -17.04
C ASP A 93 14.56 16.24 -17.00
N ILE A 94 15.30 16.37 -15.90
CA ILE A 94 16.55 15.65 -15.63
C ILE A 94 16.35 14.14 -15.48
N GLY A 95 15.11 13.68 -15.30
CA GLY A 95 14.72 12.28 -15.19
C GLY A 95 14.43 11.58 -16.52
N LYS A 96 14.45 12.30 -17.65
CA LYS A 96 14.13 11.78 -18.99
C LYS A 96 15.02 10.57 -19.34
N GLY A 97 14.40 9.45 -19.74
CA GLY A 97 15.10 8.22 -20.09
C GLY A 97 15.68 7.41 -18.92
N LEU A 98 15.42 7.80 -17.67
CA LEU A 98 15.82 7.02 -16.50
C LEU A 98 15.02 5.70 -16.43
N ARG A 99 15.71 4.57 -16.27
CA ARG A 99 15.04 3.30 -15.99
C ARG A 99 14.53 3.28 -14.55
N THR A 100 13.23 3.02 -14.39
CA THR A 100 12.54 2.99 -13.10
C THR A 100 11.78 1.69 -12.85
N SER A 101 12.01 0.67 -13.67
CA SER A 101 11.38 -0.65 -13.51
C SER A 101 12.35 -1.77 -13.84
N LEU A 102 12.21 -2.89 -13.12
CA LEU A 102 12.84 -4.15 -13.46
C LEU A 102 11.91 -4.99 -14.31
N ARG A 103 12.45 -5.61 -15.36
CA ARG A 103 11.71 -6.62 -16.15
C ARG A 103 11.74 -8.01 -15.52
N GLN A 104 12.53 -8.25 -14.48
CA GLN A 104 12.65 -9.58 -13.85
C GLN A 104 11.48 -9.85 -12.93
N ARG A 105 10.70 -10.87 -13.26
CA ARG A 105 9.64 -11.45 -12.43
C ARG A 105 10.21 -12.60 -11.59
N THR A 106 11.08 -12.31 -10.63
CA THR A 106 11.52 -13.35 -9.69
C THR A 106 10.56 -13.37 -8.49
N HIS A 107 9.86 -14.50 -8.32
CA HIS A 107 9.08 -14.75 -7.11
C HIS A 107 10.06 -14.99 -5.95
N ARG A 108 10.04 -14.11 -4.95
CA ARG A 108 10.91 -14.23 -3.76
C ARG A 108 10.33 -15.10 -2.66
N LYS A 109 9.03 -15.36 -2.72
CA LYS A 109 8.30 -16.14 -1.72
C LYS A 109 7.47 -17.18 -2.42
N TYR A 110 7.54 -18.40 -1.93
CA TYR A 110 6.67 -19.49 -2.37
C TYR A 110 5.32 -19.33 -1.65
N PRO A 111 4.19 -19.65 -2.30
CA PRO A 111 2.89 -19.73 -1.65
C PRO A 111 2.91 -20.87 -0.62
N LEU A 112 2.07 -20.73 0.42
CA LEU A 112 1.86 -21.83 1.36
C LEU A 112 1.20 -23.00 0.63
N THR A 113 1.65 -24.22 0.94
CA THR A 113 0.91 -25.43 0.56
C THR A 113 -0.35 -25.53 1.41
N MET A 114 -1.33 -26.34 0.98
CA MET A 114 -2.55 -26.59 1.75
C MET A 114 -2.24 -27.07 3.17
N LEU A 115 -1.31 -28.01 3.31
CA LEU A 115 -0.89 -28.53 4.62
C LEU A 115 -0.24 -27.45 5.51
N GLN A 116 0.56 -26.54 4.93
CA GLN A 116 1.15 -25.45 5.69
C GLN A 116 0.09 -24.43 6.12
N ALA A 117 -0.90 -24.12 5.26
CA ALA A 117 -2.02 -23.25 5.59
C ALA A 117 -2.86 -23.84 6.74
N GLN A 118 -3.16 -25.14 6.69
CA GLN A 118 -3.88 -25.84 7.74
C GLN A 118 -3.11 -25.80 9.08
N ARG A 119 -1.83 -26.15 9.08
CA ARG A 119 -0.97 -26.10 10.28
C ARG A 119 -0.87 -24.68 10.86
N LEU A 120 -0.88 -23.67 10.02
CA LEU A 120 -0.88 -22.28 10.48
C LEU A 120 -2.14 -21.97 11.28
N ILE A 121 -3.34 -22.36 10.79
CA ILE A 121 -4.59 -22.16 11.52
C ILE A 121 -4.59 -22.99 12.83
N GLU A 122 -4.19 -24.25 12.78
CA GLU A 122 -4.14 -25.15 13.94
C GLU A 122 -3.16 -24.68 15.03
N SER A 123 -2.14 -23.89 14.68
CA SER A 123 -1.19 -23.32 15.64
C SER A 123 -1.77 -22.18 16.49
N ILE A 124 -2.89 -21.60 16.08
CA ILE A 124 -3.57 -20.53 16.82
C ILE A 124 -4.53 -21.15 17.83
N ARG A 125 -4.44 -20.74 19.09
CA ARG A 125 -5.31 -21.25 20.17
C ARG A 125 -6.60 -20.44 20.27
N PRO A 126 -7.78 -20.98 19.89
CA PRO A 126 -9.05 -20.20 19.85
C PRO A 126 -9.76 -20.14 21.21
N ASN A 127 -9.06 -20.36 22.33
CA ASN A 127 -9.63 -20.37 23.68
C ASN A 127 -9.71 -18.98 24.34
N THR A 128 -9.35 -17.93 23.62
CA THR A 128 -9.48 -16.54 24.03
C THR A 128 -10.10 -15.72 22.91
N ILE A 129 -10.69 -14.57 23.22
CA ILE A 129 -11.23 -13.67 22.21
C ILE A 129 -10.19 -13.24 21.15
N VAL A 130 -8.94 -13.02 21.58
CA VAL A 130 -7.82 -12.74 20.67
C VAL A 130 -7.52 -13.93 19.77
N GLY A 131 -7.51 -15.15 20.32
CA GLY A 131 -7.31 -16.35 19.53
C GLY A 131 -8.41 -16.59 18.50
N LYS A 132 -9.68 -16.41 18.87
CA LYS A 132 -10.84 -16.48 17.95
C LYS A 132 -10.73 -15.43 16.84
N ARG A 133 -10.38 -14.18 17.20
CA ARG A 133 -10.10 -13.11 16.24
C ARG A 133 -9.02 -13.54 15.22
N ASP A 134 -7.90 -14.04 15.71
CA ASP A 134 -6.76 -14.36 14.87
C ASP A 134 -7.05 -15.57 13.95
N VAL A 135 -7.76 -16.59 14.44
CA VAL A 135 -8.23 -17.71 13.60
C VAL A 135 -9.16 -17.21 12.50
N LEU A 136 -10.16 -16.40 12.82
CA LEU A 136 -11.08 -15.83 11.83
C LEU A 136 -10.32 -14.99 10.80
N MET A 137 -9.45 -14.08 11.25
CA MET A 137 -8.67 -13.21 10.37
C MET A 137 -7.80 -13.99 9.40
N VAL A 138 -7.03 -14.96 9.89
CA VAL A 138 -6.15 -15.79 9.06
C VAL A 138 -6.96 -16.68 8.12
N SER A 139 -8.09 -17.25 8.58
CA SER A 139 -8.98 -18.05 7.74
C SER A 139 -9.58 -17.23 6.60
N MET A 140 -10.04 -16.00 6.87
CA MET A 140 -10.54 -15.09 5.82
C MET A 140 -9.44 -14.74 4.81
N MET A 141 -8.20 -14.50 5.24
CA MET A 141 -7.08 -14.25 4.34
C MET A 141 -6.77 -15.46 3.45
N LEU A 142 -6.79 -16.67 4.00
CA LEU A 142 -6.48 -17.89 3.28
C LEU A 142 -7.61 -18.36 2.36
N MET A 143 -8.85 -18.35 2.83
CA MET A 143 -9.99 -18.91 2.11
C MET A 143 -10.62 -17.92 1.12
N LEU A 144 -10.63 -16.60 1.46
CA LEU A 144 -11.23 -15.56 0.62
C LEU A 144 -10.18 -14.75 -0.17
N GLY A 145 -8.89 -14.98 0.08
CA GLY A 145 -7.80 -14.26 -0.58
C GLY A 145 -7.74 -12.77 -0.22
N LEU A 146 -8.22 -12.40 0.97
CA LEU A 146 -8.23 -11.02 1.42
C LEU A 146 -6.83 -10.52 1.78
N ARG A 147 -6.56 -9.25 1.42
CA ARG A 147 -5.33 -8.57 1.82
C ARG A 147 -5.48 -7.96 3.22
N THR A 148 -4.36 -7.75 3.90
CA THR A 148 -4.35 -7.11 5.24
C THR A 148 -5.12 -5.79 5.28
N CYS A 149 -4.98 -4.94 4.26
CA CYS A 149 -5.70 -3.67 4.20
C CYS A 149 -7.21 -3.84 3.92
N GLU A 150 -7.63 -4.94 3.34
CA GLU A 150 -9.04 -5.29 3.13
C GLU A 150 -9.64 -5.79 4.43
N ILE A 151 -8.93 -6.69 5.13
CA ILE A 151 -9.29 -7.17 6.49
C ILE A 151 -9.48 -5.99 7.46
N HIS A 152 -8.53 -5.06 7.48
CA HIS A 152 -8.56 -3.91 8.41
C HIS A 152 -9.79 -3.00 8.22
N ARG A 153 -10.42 -3.03 7.05
CA ARG A 153 -11.57 -2.16 6.71
C ARG A 153 -12.91 -2.83 6.89
N ILE A 154 -12.96 -4.08 7.33
CA ILE A 154 -14.21 -4.80 7.53
C ILE A 154 -14.85 -4.31 8.83
N ASN A 155 -16.12 -3.92 8.74
CA ASN A 155 -16.99 -3.68 9.85
C ASN A 155 -17.89 -4.91 10.09
N ILE A 156 -18.49 -5.00 11.25
CA ILE A 156 -19.37 -6.13 11.60
C ILE A 156 -20.56 -6.19 10.64
N GLY A 157 -21.20 -5.07 10.33
CA GLY A 157 -22.31 -4.97 9.38
C GLY A 157 -21.98 -5.22 7.90
N ASP A 158 -20.68 -5.44 7.57
CA ASP A 158 -20.30 -5.88 6.21
C ASP A 158 -20.60 -7.37 5.98
N VAL A 159 -20.79 -8.15 7.04
CA VAL A 159 -21.27 -9.54 6.99
C VAL A 159 -22.79 -9.51 6.97
N GLY A 160 -23.41 -10.17 6.01
CA GLY A 160 -24.85 -10.18 5.84
C GLY A 160 -25.33 -11.30 4.94
N MET A 161 -26.57 -11.17 4.46
CA MET A 161 -27.23 -12.18 3.60
C MET A 161 -27.63 -11.56 2.26
N VAL A 162 -27.44 -12.29 1.18
CA VAL A 162 -27.99 -11.99 -0.14
C VAL A 162 -28.61 -13.28 -0.68
N GLU A 163 -29.92 -13.27 -0.96
CA GLU A 163 -30.66 -14.43 -1.47
C GLU A 163 -30.34 -15.74 -0.71
N ASN A 164 -30.42 -15.70 0.62
CA ASN A 164 -30.09 -16.82 1.52
C ASN A 164 -28.63 -17.30 1.50
N THR A 165 -27.72 -16.53 0.90
CA THR A 165 -26.28 -16.82 0.91
C THR A 165 -25.59 -15.85 1.86
N PRO A 166 -24.80 -16.32 2.87
CA PRO A 166 -23.96 -15.46 3.68
C PRO A 166 -22.89 -14.79 2.82
N VAL A 167 -22.76 -13.49 2.97
CA VAL A 167 -21.82 -12.69 2.17
C VAL A 167 -21.01 -11.71 3.02
N LEU A 168 -19.86 -11.31 2.50
CA LEU A 168 -19.05 -10.23 3.02
C LEU A 168 -18.91 -9.13 1.97
N ARG A 169 -19.23 -7.88 2.34
CA ARG A 169 -18.92 -6.70 1.54
C ARG A 169 -17.50 -6.23 1.83
N VAL A 170 -16.70 -6.03 0.77
CA VAL A 170 -15.27 -5.74 0.90
C VAL A 170 -14.88 -4.50 0.11
N GLN A 171 -14.14 -3.59 0.76
CA GLN A 171 -13.43 -2.53 0.07
C GLN A 171 -12.10 -3.07 -0.47
N ARG A 172 -12.05 -3.38 -1.77
CA ARG A 172 -10.83 -3.86 -2.41
C ARG A 172 -9.72 -2.81 -2.39
N LYS A 173 -8.47 -3.28 -2.37
CA LYS A 173 -7.33 -2.38 -2.48
C LYS A 173 -7.41 -1.57 -3.78
N GLY A 174 -7.38 -0.25 -3.67
CA GLY A 174 -7.49 0.66 -4.82
C GLY A 174 -8.89 1.22 -5.03
N HIS A 175 -9.90 0.74 -4.31
CA HIS A 175 -11.28 1.21 -4.37
C HIS A 175 -11.63 2.07 -3.16
N LEU A 176 -12.59 2.98 -3.33
CA LEU A 176 -13.06 3.88 -2.26
C LEU A 176 -14.30 3.35 -1.56
N ASP A 177 -14.98 2.37 -2.13
CA ASP A 177 -16.22 1.79 -1.65
C ASP A 177 -16.09 0.29 -1.32
N LYS A 178 -17.10 -0.26 -0.66
CA LYS A 178 -17.25 -1.69 -0.33
C LYS A 178 -18.08 -2.43 -1.40
N GLY A 179 -17.82 -2.16 -2.69
CA GLY A 179 -18.59 -2.70 -3.81
C GLY A 179 -18.35 -4.17 -4.14
N ALA A 180 -17.31 -4.80 -3.62
CA ALA A 180 -17.06 -6.23 -3.84
C ALA A 180 -17.83 -7.09 -2.84
N VAL A 181 -18.60 -8.06 -3.34
CA VAL A 181 -19.36 -9.02 -2.52
C VAL A 181 -18.76 -10.41 -2.68
N LEU A 182 -18.47 -11.07 -1.57
CA LEU A 182 -17.91 -12.42 -1.52
C LEU A 182 -18.86 -13.34 -0.75
N ALA A 183 -19.20 -14.49 -1.35
CA ALA A 183 -19.90 -15.54 -0.61
C ALA A 183 -19.00 -16.08 0.51
N LEU A 184 -19.58 -16.27 1.68
CA LEU A 184 -18.87 -16.80 2.84
C LEU A 184 -19.03 -18.32 2.93
N PRO A 185 -17.91 -19.09 2.95
CA PRO A 185 -17.96 -20.49 3.30
C PRO A 185 -18.51 -20.73 4.70
N ALA A 186 -19.22 -21.83 4.92
CA ALA A 186 -19.82 -22.16 6.22
C ALA A 186 -18.81 -22.05 7.37
N LYS A 187 -17.58 -22.50 7.17
CA LYS A 187 -16.53 -22.41 8.20
C LYS A 187 -16.18 -20.97 8.60
N ILE A 188 -16.24 -20.02 7.68
CA ILE A 188 -16.01 -18.58 8.00
C ILE A 188 -17.20 -18.05 8.80
N VAL A 189 -18.43 -18.45 8.47
CA VAL A 189 -19.64 -18.06 9.21
C VAL A 189 -19.56 -18.55 10.66
N GLU A 190 -19.23 -19.83 10.90
CA GLU A 190 -19.03 -20.40 12.25
C GLU A 190 -18.01 -19.57 13.06
N LEU A 191 -16.83 -19.35 12.49
CA LEU A 191 -15.75 -18.60 13.15
C LEU A 191 -16.12 -17.15 13.43
N PHE A 192 -16.91 -16.54 12.54
CA PHE A 192 -17.44 -15.20 12.74
C PHE A 192 -18.43 -15.17 13.91
N GLU A 193 -19.40 -16.07 13.94
CA GLU A 193 -20.39 -16.17 15.01
C GLU A 193 -19.72 -16.45 16.37
N GLU A 194 -18.75 -17.37 16.43
CA GLU A 194 -17.97 -17.66 17.63
C GLU A 194 -17.19 -16.43 18.14
N TYR A 195 -16.68 -15.60 17.24
CA TYR A 195 -15.90 -14.43 17.62
C TYR A 195 -16.80 -13.27 18.10
N ILE A 196 -17.92 -13.03 17.41
CA ILE A 196 -18.82 -11.92 17.78
C ILE A 196 -19.66 -12.22 19.01
N ALA A 197 -19.95 -13.50 19.32
CA ALA A 197 -20.75 -13.90 20.47
C ALA A 197 -20.17 -13.43 21.83
N GLU A 198 -18.88 -13.14 21.88
CA GLU A 198 -18.17 -12.66 23.09
C GLU A 198 -18.02 -11.13 23.13
N ARG A 199 -18.72 -10.39 22.26
CA ARG A 199 -18.56 -8.94 22.12
C ARG A 199 -19.91 -8.23 22.07
N ASP A 200 -19.99 -7.12 22.81
CA ASP A 200 -20.99 -6.09 22.51
C ASP A 200 -20.52 -5.27 21.33
N PHE A 201 -21.33 -5.14 20.28
CA PHE A 201 -20.97 -4.45 19.05
C PHE A 201 -22.14 -3.73 18.40
N LYS A 202 -21.78 -2.77 17.53
CA LYS A 202 -22.68 -2.14 16.57
C LYS A 202 -22.26 -2.52 15.15
N GLU A 203 -23.16 -2.39 14.18
CA GLU A 203 -22.86 -2.73 12.79
C GLU A 203 -21.67 -1.96 12.21
N ASP A 204 -21.49 -0.69 12.60
CA ASP A 204 -20.42 0.16 12.15
C ASP A 204 -19.08 -0.06 12.87
N ASP A 205 -19.05 -0.90 13.90
CA ASP A 205 -17.81 -1.19 14.61
C ASP A 205 -16.84 -2.01 13.73
N PRO A 206 -15.53 -1.76 13.83
CA PRO A 206 -14.54 -2.60 13.16
C PRO A 206 -14.68 -4.06 13.57
N LEU A 207 -14.66 -4.98 12.60
CA LEU A 207 -14.73 -6.41 12.91
C LEU A 207 -13.53 -6.86 13.76
N PHE A 208 -12.34 -6.36 13.44
CA PHE A 208 -11.12 -6.76 14.13
C PHE A 208 -10.54 -5.61 14.97
N VAL A 209 -10.42 -5.82 16.27
CA VAL A 209 -9.87 -4.90 17.28
C VAL A 209 -8.85 -5.61 18.15
#